data_db38f7c3f179af70b7fc78a50389c71b
#
_entry.id   db38f7c3f179af70b7fc78a50389c71b
#
_cell.length_a   1.000
_cell.length_b   1.000
_cell.length_c   1.000
_cell.angle_alpha   90.00
_cell.angle_beta   90.00
_cell.angle_gamma   90.00
#
_symmetry.space_group_name_H-M   'P 1'
#
loop_
_entity.id
_entity.type
_entity.pdbx_description
1 polymer ?
#
loop_
_entity_poly.entity_id
_entity_poly.type
_entity_poly.pdbx_seq_one_letter_code
_entity_poly.pdbx_strand_id
1 'polypeptide(L)'
;MTAWFALTQGRFRQAVEAAQRGRAVAQSSRVHVQLIAQEAKAKARLGEAGLTTLLASGKEMLDRLPYPDRPENHFKVDPAKWDYYAMDVHRIAGDDELATQYATTVIRDNTSPDGTELSPMRVSECRITLASWRRKATWNRPWNSAKPDSKHGRQSKSTS
;
A
#
# COMPACT_ATOMS: atom_id res chain seq x y z
N MET A 1 0.81 -13.54 -18.07
CA MET A 1 1.10 -12.26 -18.75
C MET A 1 -0.15 -11.46 -19.10
N THR A 2 -1.26 -12.07 -19.47
CA THR A 2 -2.49 -11.39 -19.94
C THR A 2 -3.10 -10.43 -18.92
N ALA A 3 -3.15 -10.80 -17.63
CA ALA A 3 -3.73 -9.95 -16.59
C ALA A 3 -2.93 -8.65 -16.38
N TRP A 4 -1.60 -8.74 -16.33
CA TRP A 4 -0.72 -7.57 -16.21
C TRP A 4 -0.86 -6.63 -17.42
N PHE A 5 -0.90 -7.19 -18.62
CA PHE A 5 -1.04 -6.41 -19.84
C PHE A 5 -2.38 -5.66 -19.89
N ALA A 6 -3.49 -6.34 -19.54
CA ALA A 6 -4.80 -5.71 -19.44
C ALA A 6 -4.82 -4.59 -18.38
N LEU A 7 -4.17 -4.83 -17.24
CA LEU A 7 -4.06 -3.85 -16.15
C LEU A 7 -3.33 -2.58 -16.59
N THR A 8 -2.19 -2.72 -17.28
CA THR A 8 -1.40 -1.57 -17.78
C THR A 8 -2.12 -0.77 -18.86
N GLN A 9 -3.03 -1.40 -19.61
CA GLN A 9 -3.86 -0.75 -20.61
C GLN A 9 -5.16 -0.15 -20.05
N GLY A 10 -5.39 -0.19 -18.74
CA GLY A 10 -6.62 0.30 -18.12
C GLY A 10 -7.85 -0.58 -18.35
N ARG A 11 -7.68 -1.80 -18.88
CA ARG A 11 -8.75 -2.77 -19.12
C ARG A 11 -9.04 -3.58 -17.86
N PHE A 12 -9.48 -2.91 -16.78
CA PHE A 12 -9.51 -3.48 -15.44
C PHE A 12 -10.42 -4.71 -15.32
N ARG A 13 -11.61 -4.73 -15.96
CA ARG A 13 -12.49 -5.92 -15.95
C ARG A 13 -11.80 -7.12 -16.59
N GLN A 14 -11.17 -6.92 -17.75
CA GLN A 14 -10.41 -7.98 -18.42
C GLN A 14 -9.22 -8.46 -17.60
N ALA A 15 -8.58 -7.55 -16.86
CA ALA A 15 -7.50 -7.89 -15.96
C ALA A 15 -7.98 -8.79 -14.81
N VAL A 16 -9.13 -8.48 -14.18
CA VAL A 16 -9.77 -9.34 -13.16
C VAL A 16 -10.06 -10.72 -13.71
N GLU A 17 -10.76 -10.83 -14.83
CA GLU A 17 -11.10 -12.11 -15.45
C GLU A 17 -9.86 -12.93 -15.82
N ALA A 18 -8.83 -12.29 -16.39
CA ALA A 18 -7.59 -12.97 -16.74
C ALA A 18 -6.84 -13.46 -15.52
N ALA A 19 -6.81 -12.66 -14.42
CA ALA A 19 -6.20 -13.06 -13.16
C ALA A 19 -6.95 -14.25 -12.54
N GLN A 20 -8.27 -14.24 -12.50
CA GLN A 20 -9.09 -15.33 -11.97
C GLN A 20 -8.90 -16.64 -12.77
N ARG A 21 -8.95 -16.55 -14.09
CA ARG A 21 -8.64 -17.74 -14.93
C ARG A 21 -7.23 -18.27 -14.71
N GLY A 22 -6.25 -17.38 -14.60
CA GLY A 22 -4.87 -17.79 -14.33
C GLY A 22 -4.72 -18.43 -12.95
N ARG A 23 -5.39 -17.92 -11.92
CA ARG A 23 -5.40 -18.50 -10.58
C ARG A 23 -5.99 -19.91 -10.55
N ALA A 24 -7.04 -20.16 -11.31
CA ALA A 24 -7.66 -21.49 -11.38
C ALA A 24 -6.69 -22.59 -11.86
N VAL A 25 -5.70 -22.23 -12.69
CA VAL A 25 -4.69 -23.17 -13.20
C VAL A 25 -3.36 -23.12 -12.43
N ALA A 26 -3.02 -21.99 -11.83
CA ALA A 26 -1.69 -21.76 -11.26
C ALA A 26 -1.42 -22.43 -9.90
N GLN A 27 -2.41 -23.07 -9.29
CA GLN A 27 -2.46 -23.73 -7.98
C GLN A 27 -1.25 -23.47 -7.05
N SER A 28 -1.48 -22.96 -5.85
CA SER A 28 -0.49 -22.83 -4.74
C SER A 28 0.94 -22.46 -5.14
N SER A 29 1.09 -21.54 -6.08
CA SER A 29 2.39 -21.11 -6.62
C SER A 29 2.59 -19.60 -6.47
N ARG A 30 3.83 -19.12 -6.63
CA ARG A 30 4.14 -17.69 -6.66
C ARG A 30 3.42 -16.95 -7.79
N VAL A 31 3.12 -17.65 -8.90
CA VAL A 31 2.31 -17.11 -9.99
C VAL A 31 0.88 -16.84 -9.51
N HIS A 32 0.31 -17.74 -8.70
CA HIS A 32 -1.00 -17.55 -8.10
C HIS A 32 -1.03 -16.29 -7.20
N VAL A 33 -0.02 -16.13 -6.33
CA VAL A 33 0.13 -14.96 -5.47
C VAL A 33 0.24 -13.67 -6.31
N GLN A 34 1.03 -13.69 -7.38
CA GLN A 34 1.17 -12.56 -8.30
C GLN A 34 -0.19 -12.20 -8.96
N LEU A 35 -0.97 -13.20 -9.35
CA LEU A 35 -2.28 -12.99 -9.95
C LEU A 35 -3.30 -12.44 -8.95
N ILE A 36 -3.23 -12.82 -7.66
CA ILE A 36 -4.03 -12.19 -6.60
C ILE A 36 -3.73 -10.69 -6.51
N ALA A 37 -2.46 -10.31 -6.51
CA ALA A 37 -2.06 -8.90 -6.45
C ALA A 37 -2.57 -8.11 -7.66
N GLN A 38 -2.51 -8.68 -8.86
CA GLN A 38 -3.02 -8.04 -10.08
C GLN A 38 -4.54 -7.92 -10.07
N GLU A 39 -5.26 -8.95 -9.61
CA GLU A 39 -6.70 -8.92 -9.41
C GLU A 39 -7.11 -7.83 -8.42
N ALA A 40 -6.47 -7.79 -7.25
CA ALA A 40 -6.73 -6.79 -6.21
C ALA A 40 -6.52 -5.37 -6.73
N LYS A 41 -5.45 -5.12 -7.48
CA LYS A 41 -5.17 -3.82 -8.09
C LYS A 41 -6.23 -3.43 -9.13
N ALA A 42 -6.66 -4.37 -9.98
CA ALA A 42 -7.71 -4.12 -10.96
C ALA A 42 -9.06 -3.83 -10.28
N LYS A 43 -9.43 -4.60 -9.25
CA LYS A 43 -10.64 -4.38 -8.44
C LYS A 43 -10.63 -3.04 -7.72
N ALA A 44 -9.48 -2.63 -7.15
CA ALA A 44 -9.33 -1.32 -6.55
C ALA A 44 -9.60 -0.18 -7.55
N ARG A 45 -9.12 -0.32 -8.80
CA ARG A 45 -9.42 0.63 -9.88
C ARG A 45 -10.89 0.66 -10.30
N LEU A 46 -11.61 -0.43 -10.10
CA LEU A 46 -13.05 -0.51 -10.35
C LEU A 46 -13.90 -0.05 -9.15
N GLY A 47 -13.30 0.24 -8.01
CA GLY A 47 -14.01 0.57 -6.77
C GLY A 47 -14.72 -0.64 -6.15
N GLU A 48 -14.28 -1.86 -6.45
CA GLU A 48 -14.90 -3.08 -5.93
C GLU A 48 -14.49 -3.34 -4.47
N ALA A 49 -15.41 -3.91 -3.69
CA ALA A 49 -15.18 -4.31 -2.31
C ALA A 49 -14.38 -5.63 -2.18
N GLY A 50 -14.02 -5.99 -0.94
CA GLY A 50 -13.38 -7.28 -0.64
C GLY A 50 -11.87 -7.32 -0.88
N LEU A 51 -11.23 -6.17 -1.07
CA LEU A 51 -9.79 -6.06 -1.34
C LEU A 51 -8.96 -6.62 -0.18
N THR A 52 -9.31 -6.28 1.06
CA THR A 52 -8.59 -6.74 2.27
C THR A 52 -8.62 -8.26 2.39
N THR A 53 -9.78 -8.88 2.17
CA THR A 53 -9.89 -10.35 2.21
C THR A 53 -9.08 -11.01 1.09
N LEU A 54 -9.10 -10.42 -0.12
CA LEU A 54 -8.33 -10.93 -1.25
C LEU A 54 -6.83 -10.82 -0.99
N LEU A 55 -6.35 -9.69 -0.46
CA LEU A 55 -4.96 -9.50 -0.08
C LEU A 55 -4.55 -10.43 1.07
N ALA A 56 -5.40 -10.62 2.08
CA ALA A 56 -5.13 -11.55 3.18
C ALA A 56 -4.92 -12.99 2.66
N SER A 57 -5.77 -13.44 1.74
CA SER A 57 -5.62 -14.78 1.14
C SER A 57 -4.30 -14.95 0.37
N GLY A 58 -3.86 -13.90 -0.32
CA GLY A 58 -2.58 -13.90 -1.03
C GLY A 58 -1.38 -13.92 -0.09
N LYS A 59 -1.46 -13.16 1.02
CA LYS A 59 -0.42 -13.15 2.05
C LYS A 59 -0.28 -14.52 2.71
N GLU A 60 -1.39 -15.12 3.13
CA GLU A 60 -1.42 -16.45 3.73
C GLU A 60 -0.82 -17.52 2.80
N MET A 61 -1.11 -17.44 1.51
CA MET A 61 -0.51 -18.32 0.53
C MET A 61 1.00 -18.08 0.38
N LEU A 62 1.43 -16.81 0.32
CA LEU A 62 2.84 -16.42 0.22
C LEU A 62 3.64 -16.96 1.40
N ASP A 63 3.10 -16.85 2.62
CA ASP A 63 3.76 -17.28 3.86
C ASP A 63 3.99 -18.80 3.94
N ARG A 64 3.19 -19.57 3.20
CA ARG A 64 3.37 -21.03 3.07
C ARG A 64 4.42 -21.44 2.02
N LEU A 65 4.86 -20.49 1.18
CA LEU A 65 5.84 -20.77 0.14
C LEU A 65 7.27 -20.53 0.66
N PRO A 66 8.25 -21.38 0.28
CA PRO A 66 9.64 -21.14 0.65
C PRO A 66 10.12 -19.80 0.09
N TYR A 67 11.10 -19.15 0.76
CA TYR A 67 11.69 -17.91 0.23
C TYR A 67 12.26 -18.16 -1.19
N PRO A 68 12.13 -17.18 -2.13
CA PRO A 68 12.61 -17.40 -3.51
C PRO A 68 14.15 -17.43 -3.56
N ASP A 69 14.71 -18.42 -4.25
CA ASP A 69 16.18 -18.53 -4.46
C ASP A 69 16.77 -17.36 -5.24
N ARG A 70 15.92 -16.69 -6.04
CA ARG A 70 16.31 -15.52 -6.85
C ARG A 70 15.29 -14.41 -6.68
N PRO A 71 15.37 -13.61 -5.60
CA PRO A 71 14.42 -12.54 -5.30
C PRO A 71 14.50 -11.38 -6.32
N GLU A 72 15.61 -11.22 -7.03
CA GLU A 72 15.80 -10.24 -8.11
C GLU A 72 14.94 -10.53 -9.34
N ASN A 73 14.39 -11.73 -9.48
CA ASN A 73 13.49 -12.06 -10.57
C ASN A 73 12.15 -11.34 -10.42
N HIS A 74 11.85 -10.40 -11.34
CA HIS A 74 10.63 -9.61 -11.34
C HIS A 74 9.33 -10.42 -11.38
N PHE A 75 9.35 -11.66 -11.80
CA PHE A 75 8.18 -12.55 -11.81
C PHE A 75 7.99 -13.32 -10.49
N LYS A 76 8.95 -13.27 -9.58
CA LYS A 76 8.82 -13.87 -8.25
C LYS A 76 8.34 -12.82 -7.25
N VAL A 77 7.39 -13.21 -6.40
CA VAL A 77 6.89 -12.37 -5.31
C VAL A 77 7.57 -12.83 -4.03
N ASP A 78 8.29 -11.91 -3.41
CA ASP A 78 8.81 -12.01 -2.04
C ASP A 78 7.91 -11.20 -1.07
N PRO A 79 8.09 -11.32 0.26
CA PRO A 79 7.28 -10.57 1.22
C PRO A 79 7.32 -9.05 1.04
N ALA A 80 8.49 -8.47 0.78
CA ALA A 80 8.63 -7.01 0.58
C ALA A 80 7.91 -6.53 -0.69
N LYS A 81 7.93 -7.34 -1.75
CA LYS A 81 7.18 -7.06 -2.97
C LYS A 81 5.68 -7.20 -2.76
N TRP A 82 5.25 -8.13 -1.90
CA TRP A 82 3.85 -8.28 -1.53
C TRP A 82 3.35 -7.04 -0.79
N ASP A 83 4.07 -6.57 0.20
CA ASP A 83 3.71 -5.38 0.97
C ASP A 83 3.64 -4.13 0.09
N TYR A 84 4.54 -4.02 -0.91
CA TYR A 84 4.46 -2.98 -1.93
C TYR A 84 3.16 -3.08 -2.76
N TYR A 85 2.73 -4.30 -3.14
CA TYR A 85 1.46 -4.47 -3.85
C TYR A 85 0.25 -4.11 -2.98
N ALA A 86 0.25 -4.52 -1.71
CA ALA A 86 -0.79 -4.17 -0.76
C ALA A 86 -0.88 -2.65 -0.56
N MET A 87 0.25 -1.98 -0.39
CA MET A 87 0.34 -0.51 -0.34
C MET A 87 -0.34 0.14 -1.54
N ASP A 88 0.00 -0.30 -2.76
CA ASP A 88 -0.54 0.29 -3.99
C ASP A 88 -2.05 0.05 -4.14
N VAL A 89 -2.54 -1.13 -3.75
CA VAL A 89 -3.98 -1.47 -3.74
C VAL A 89 -4.74 -0.56 -2.79
N HIS A 90 -4.29 -0.41 -1.53
CA HIS A 90 -4.94 0.45 -0.55
C HIS A 90 -4.89 1.92 -0.95
N ARG A 91 -3.75 2.37 -1.50
CA ARG A 91 -3.62 3.72 -2.05
C ARG A 91 -4.64 4.01 -3.17
N ILE A 92 -4.83 3.07 -4.10
CA ILE A 92 -5.80 3.18 -5.19
C ILE A 92 -7.23 3.19 -4.64
N ALA A 93 -7.52 2.37 -3.64
CA ALA A 93 -8.82 2.30 -2.97
C ALA A 93 -9.13 3.52 -2.10
N GLY A 94 -8.16 4.40 -1.82
CA GLY A 94 -8.32 5.57 -0.96
C GLY A 94 -8.21 5.25 0.54
N ASP A 95 -7.75 4.07 0.90
CA ASP A 95 -7.44 3.68 2.26
C ASP A 95 -6.03 4.18 2.64
N ASP A 96 -5.97 5.47 2.93
CA ASP A 96 -4.70 6.17 3.19
C ASP A 96 -3.99 5.65 4.45
N GLU A 97 -4.73 5.10 5.43
CA GLU A 97 -4.15 4.56 6.67
C GLU A 97 -3.38 3.26 6.40
N LEU A 98 -4.03 2.27 5.80
CA LEU A 98 -3.38 1.01 5.44
C LEU A 98 -2.27 1.21 4.41
N ALA A 99 -2.47 2.07 3.41
CA ALA A 99 -1.42 2.40 2.45
C ALA A 99 -0.17 2.97 3.15
N THR A 100 -0.35 3.81 4.17
CA THR A 100 0.74 4.39 4.97
C THR A 100 1.47 3.33 5.80
N GLN A 101 0.75 2.42 6.42
CA GLN A 101 1.33 1.32 7.21
C GLN A 101 2.21 0.43 6.33
N TYR A 102 1.68 -0.02 5.19
CA TYR A 102 2.45 -0.82 4.21
C TYR A 102 3.65 -0.05 3.63
N ALA A 103 3.48 1.23 3.29
CA ALA A 103 4.58 2.04 2.78
C ALA A 103 5.73 2.15 3.78
N THR A 104 5.43 2.33 5.06
CA THR A 104 6.43 2.37 6.14
C THR A 104 7.17 1.05 6.27
N THR A 105 6.46 -0.08 6.21
CA THR A 105 7.04 -1.42 6.23
C THR A 105 7.96 -1.65 5.03
N VAL A 106 7.51 -1.30 3.82
CA VAL A 106 8.33 -1.45 2.60
C VAL A 106 9.61 -0.63 2.68
N ILE A 107 9.56 0.62 3.16
CA ILE A 107 10.76 1.46 3.30
C ILE A 107 11.73 0.82 4.30
N ARG A 108 11.24 0.42 5.47
CA ARG A 108 12.07 -0.22 6.50
C ARG A 108 12.75 -1.48 5.97
N ASP A 109 12.00 -2.37 5.32
CA ASP A 109 12.48 -3.69 4.90
C ASP A 109 13.33 -3.64 3.61
N ASN A 110 13.32 -2.50 2.90
CA ASN A 110 14.18 -2.25 1.73
C ASN A 110 15.28 -1.22 1.99
N THR A 111 15.56 -0.89 3.25
CA THR A 111 16.66 0.02 3.63
C THR A 111 17.58 -0.71 4.61
N SER A 112 18.85 -0.87 4.26
CA SER A 112 19.87 -1.47 5.12
C SER A 112 20.22 -0.54 6.29
N PRO A 113 20.85 -1.05 7.38
CA PRO A 113 21.26 -0.22 8.53
C PRO A 113 22.20 0.93 8.17
N ASP A 114 22.97 0.82 7.10
CA ASP A 114 23.85 1.87 6.56
C ASP A 114 23.11 2.90 5.69
N GLY A 115 21.79 2.75 5.50
CA GLY A 115 20.96 3.61 4.68
C GLY A 115 20.92 3.24 3.19
N THR A 116 21.58 2.17 2.77
CA THR A 116 21.53 1.70 1.39
C THR A 116 20.15 1.14 1.04
N GLU A 117 19.58 1.62 -0.06
CA GLU A 117 18.26 1.17 -0.53
C GLU A 117 18.40 -0.06 -1.43
N LEU A 118 17.85 -1.20 -0.99
CA LEU A 118 17.84 -2.46 -1.75
C LEU A 118 16.91 -2.40 -2.98
N SER A 119 15.91 -1.54 -2.94
CA SER A 119 14.98 -1.28 -4.05
C SER A 119 14.60 0.20 -4.11
N PRO A 120 15.48 1.08 -4.67
CA PRO A 120 15.27 2.53 -4.67
C PRO A 120 13.92 2.96 -5.28
N MET A 121 13.48 2.29 -6.35
CA MET A 121 12.20 2.60 -6.99
C MET A 121 11.02 2.38 -6.04
N ARG A 122 10.95 1.23 -5.35
CA ARG A 122 9.86 0.94 -4.40
C ARG A 122 9.89 1.91 -3.21
N VAL A 123 11.06 2.17 -2.68
CA VAL A 123 11.25 3.11 -1.56
C VAL A 123 10.80 4.52 -1.97
N SER A 124 11.18 4.97 -3.16
CA SER A 124 10.78 6.28 -3.70
C SER A 124 9.26 6.39 -3.84
N GLU A 125 8.58 5.41 -4.43
CA GLU A 125 7.12 5.41 -4.57
C GLU A 125 6.40 5.39 -3.21
N CYS A 126 6.92 4.63 -2.24
CA CYS A 126 6.38 4.63 -0.88
C CYS A 126 6.56 6.00 -0.21
N ARG A 127 7.70 6.67 -0.36
CA ARG A 127 7.91 8.04 0.15
C ARG A 127 6.96 9.05 -0.47
N ILE A 128 6.68 8.95 -1.78
CA ILE A 128 5.70 9.80 -2.47
C ILE A 128 4.30 9.57 -1.88
N THR A 129 3.92 8.32 -1.63
CA THR A 129 2.64 7.97 -1.00
C THR A 129 2.52 8.60 0.39
N LEU A 130 3.54 8.46 1.24
CA LEU A 130 3.57 9.07 2.57
C LEU A 130 3.50 10.60 2.53
N ALA A 131 4.22 11.23 1.59
CA ALA A 131 4.20 12.68 1.43
C ALA A 131 2.83 13.20 0.96
N SER A 132 2.14 12.46 0.09
CA SER A 132 0.80 12.83 -0.38
C SER A 132 -0.24 12.74 0.74
N TRP A 133 -0.16 11.71 1.57
CA TRP A 133 -1.03 11.53 2.73
C TRP A 133 -0.83 12.64 3.78
N ARG A 134 0.42 12.97 4.10
CA ARG A 134 0.73 14.09 5.03
C ARG A 134 0.11 15.41 4.56
N ARG A 135 0.15 15.70 3.26
CA ARG A 135 -0.50 16.89 2.70
C ARG A 135 -2.01 16.88 2.87
N LYS A 136 -2.68 15.73 2.62
CA LYS A 136 -4.13 15.59 2.84
C LYS A 136 -4.49 15.77 4.32
N ALA A 137 -3.73 15.18 5.24
CA ALA A 137 -3.96 15.27 6.67
C ALA A 137 -3.81 16.71 7.21
N THR A 138 -2.87 17.49 6.67
CA THR A 138 -2.71 18.91 7.04
C THR A 138 -3.83 19.78 6.49
N TRP A 139 -4.33 19.50 5.28
CA TRP A 139 -5.44 20.23 4.67
C TRP A 139 -6.78 19.98 5.37
N ASN A 140 -7.02 18.75 5.85
CA ASN A 140 -8.25 18.37 6.53
C ASN A 140 -8.28 18.72 8.03
N ARG A 141 -7.27 19.40 8.59
CA ARG A 141 -7.35 19.92 9.97
C ARG A 141 -8.43 20.99 10.02
N PRO A 142 -9.43 20.88 10.94
CA PRO A 142 -10.39 21.95 11.14
C PRO A 142 -9.64 23.24 11.53
N TRP A 143 -9.95 24.35 10.86
CA TRP A 143 -9.40 25.69 11.14
C TRP A 143 -9.50 26.11 12.63
N ASN A 144 -10.40 25.48 13.39
CA ASN A 144 -10.70 25.81 14.78
C ASN A 144 -9.79 25.14 15.85
N SER A 145 -8.78 24.37 15.49
CA SER A 145 -7.89 23.75 16.50
C SER A 145 -6.78 24.68 17.01
N ALA A 146 -6.68 25.90 16.52
CA ALA A 146 -5.75 26.92 17.00
C ALA A 146 -6.50 28.02 17.78
N LYS A 147 -7.10 27.68 18.93
CA LYS A 147 -7.42 28.72 19.90
C LYS A 147 -6.17 28.99 20.74
N PRO A 148 -5.61 30.21 20.71
CA PRO A 148 -4.59 30.56 21.67
C PRO A 148 -5.24 30.62 23.06
N ASP A 149 -4.60 29.97 24.03
CA ASP A 149 -4.93 30.09 25.47
C ASP A 149 -4.88 31.56 25.89
N SER A 150 -6.02 32.21 25.98
CA SER A 150 -6.15 33.54 26.58
C SER A 150 -6.20 33.41 28.11
N LYS A 151 -5.07 33.06 28.71
CA LYS A 151 -4.85 33.29 30.14
C LYS A 151 -4.13 34.60 30.35
N HIS A 152 -4.86 35.70 30.29
CA HIS A 152 -4.45 36.95 30.97
C HIS A 152 -5.43 37.17 32.13
N GLY A 153 -5.07 36.60 33.28
CA GLY A 153 -5.67 36.94 34.54
C GLY A 153 -5.38 38.42 34.86
N ARG A 154 -6.41 39.19 34.86
CA ARG A 154 -6.41 40.60 35.33
C ARG A 154 -6.32 40.56 36.86
N GLN A 155 -5.15 40.84 37.43
CA GLN A 155 -5.01 41.17 38.84
C GLN A 155 -5.63 42.56 39.07
N SER A 156 -6.75 42.58 39.77
CA SER A 156 -7.30 43.81 40.35
C SER A 156 -6.52 44.11 41.63
N LYS A 157 -5.77 45.20 41.61
CA LYS A 157 -5.26 45.84 42.83
C LYS A 157 -6.45 46.58 43.48
N SER A 158 -6.84 46.16 44.70
CA SER A 158 -7.63 47.02 45.59
C SER A 158 -6.67 47.72 46.55
N THR A 159 -6.66 49.04 46.47
CA THR A 159 -6.10 49.98 47.46
C THR A 159 -7.21 50.32 48.45
N SER A 160 -6.97 50.13 49.70
CA SER A 160 -7.32 51.04 50.83
C SER A 160 -6.72 50.48 52.08
#